data_f0fd04a035a58e923a422bcfd3129f5c
#
_entry.id   f0fd04a035a58e923a422bcfd3129f5c
#
_cell.length_a   1.000
_cell.length_b   1.000
_cell.length_c   1.000
_cell.angle_alpha   90.00
_cell.angle_beta   90.00
_cell.angle_gamma   90.00
#
_symmetry.space_group_name_H-M   'P 1'
#
loop_
_entity.id
_entity.type
_entity.pdbx_description
1 polymer ?
#
loop_
_entity_poly.entity_id
_entity_poly.type
_entity_poly.pdbx_seq_one_letter_code
_entity_poly.pdbx_strand_id
1 'polypeptide(L)'
;RENKLEPAIVLDDEDNFLDAIPFKLKRYENCKTQPFQTFNAALDEFYLRVTAVEKAANTADVTQLKQEAQRLKRVVTEQEKSIAEEEKKAEHVKQIGDVIYAHFNELQTFQEQILKASNQGYEWKAIIAQIMIAKKANKLPAAYTESFDSKNLALNLSIDGFNFGLSLRKSIFENANTYYEKGKTAKQKVQGAQTALNQSKKKLAQAEHELQEAEELKSLKPAQIMDALSKRKEALANKQWYEKFRWFTTSDDFLVTAGKDTVSNEVLIKKYTTQDDIVFHAEITGSPFVVIKTEGKPITEQALKEAAEYAASFSRAWRENAGSADVYWVKVDQLSKSGPSGESIPHGAFFVVGKRNWYRNTPLKIAIGLILDDETSFVGGPIDSVKAKTKTYIVLLPGDYQGKELLQMAMRSITAKLSKEQREKAGKTSIEQIREFIPYTKGAINQKAT
;
A
#
# COMPACT_ATOMS: atom_id res chain seq x y z
N ARG A 1 -60.52 31.28 -2.70
CA ARG A 1 -59.17 31.36 -2.06
C ARG A 1 -58.21 30.73 -3.07
N GLU A 2 -57.47 31.56 -3.79
CA GLU A 2 -56.39 31.10 -4.62
C GLU A 2 -55.31 30.49 -3.73
N ASN A 3 -55.08 29.18 -3.89
CA ASN A 3 -54.01 28.43 -3.20
C ASN A 3 -52.66 28.86 -3.82
N LYS A 4 -52.12 29.96 -3.39
CA LYS A 4 -50.74 30.31 -3.69
C LYS A 4 -49.83 29.45 -2.81
N LEU A 5 -49.17 28.45 -3.40
CA LEU A 5 -48.09 27.69 -2.76
C LEU A 5 -46.90 28.66 -2.53
N GLU A 6 -46.54 28.87 -1.28
CA GLU A 6 -45.32 29.59 -0.88
C GLU A 6 -44.45 28.62 -0.04
N PRO A 7 -43.79 27.68 -0.70
CA PRO A 7 -43.00 26.69 0.00
C PRO A 7 -41.83 27.32 0.75
N ALA A 8 -41.66 26.97 2.02
CA ALA A 8 -40.56 27.48 2.82
C ALA A 8 -40.17 26.48 3.90
N ILE A 9 -38.94 26.58 4.37
CA ILE A 9 -38.45 25.96 5.59
C ILE A 9 -38.55 27.00 6.70
N VAL A 10 -39.09 26.59 7.83
CA VAL A 10 -39.22 27.38 9.05
C VAL A 10 -38.01 27.15 9.93
N LEU A 11 -37.45 28.23 10.45
CA LEU A 11 -36.26 28.25 11.30
C LEU A 11 -36.62 28.68 12.73
N ASP A 12 -35.92 28.15 13.73
CA ASP A 12 -35.97 28.66 15.10
C ASP A 12 -35.02 29.89 15.27
N ASP A 13 -34.95 30.41 16.49
CA ASP A 13 -34.13 31.57 16.85
C ASP A 13 -32.62 31.30 16.68
N GLU A 14 -32.21 30.02 16.68
CA GLU A 14 -30.82 29.57 16.50
C GLU A 14 -30.52 29.12 15.06
N ASP A 15 -31.44 29.43 14.09
CA ASP A 15 -31.37 29.03 12.68
C ASP A 15 -31.43 27.51 12.43
N ASN A 16 -31.97 26.71 13.38
CA ASN A 16 -32.26 25.30 13.16
C ASN A 16 -33.56 25.08 12.39
N PHE A 17 -33.63 24.04 11.61
CA PHE A 17 -34.82 23.68 10.84
C PHE A 17 -35.91 23.11 11.73
N LEU A 18 -37.06 23.81 11.82
CA LEU A 18 -38.24 23.39 12.59
C LEU A 18 -39.23 22.60 11.76
N ASP A 19 -39.52 23.08 10.55
CA ASP A 19 -40.56 22.47 9.71
C ASP A 19 -40.38 22.89 8.23
N ALA A 20 -40.87 22.05 7.31
CA ALA A 20 -41.02 22.41 5.90
C ALA A 20 -42.50 22.61 5.58
N ILE A 21 -42.88 23.78 5.12
CA ILE A 21 -44.29 24.19 4.94
C ILE A 21 -44.57 24.54 3.46
N PRO A 22 -45.72 24.11 2.90
CA PRO A 22 -46.12 24.44 1.53
C PRO A 22 -46.69 25.85 1.38
N PHE A 23 -47.15 26.47 2.49
CA PHE A 23 -47.73 27.82 2.59
C PHE A 23 -47.57 28.31 4.02
N LYS A 24 -47.65 29.66 4.22
CA LYS A 24 -47.53 30.27 5.55
C LYS A 24 -48.59 29.80 6.52
N LEU A 25 -48.13 29.27 7.67
CA LEU A 25 -48.97 28.79 8.77
C LEU A 25 -48.94 29.79 9.93
N LYS A 26 -50.13 30.11 10.52
CA LYS A 26 -50.25 31.00 11.66
C LYS A 26 -49.35 30.69 12.85
N ARG A 27 -49.08 29.40 13.08
CA ARG A 27 -48.21 28.95 14.18
C ARG A 27 -46.75 29.36 14.02
N TYR A 28 -46.34 29.80 12.82
CA TYR A 28 -44.97 30.18 12.49
C TYR A 28 -44.85 31.65 12.08
N GLU A 29 -45.86 32.53 12.39
CA GLU A 29 -45.85 33.94 12.01
C GLU A 29 -44.63 34.70 12.53
N ASN A 30 -44.08 34.30 13.68
CA ASN A 30 -42.91 34.93 14.30
C ASN A 30 -41.59 34.22 14.01
N CYS A 31 -41.60 33.14 13.22
CA CYS A 31 -40.40 32.40 12.88
C CYS A 31 -39.76 32.90 11.58
N LYS A 32 -38.46 32.80 11.49
CA LYS A 32 -37.74 33.02 10.25
C LYS A 32 -38.11 31.96 9.22
N THR A 33 -38.24 32.35 7.95
CA THR A 33 -38.56 31.41 6.89
C THR A 33 -37.58 31.55 5.73
N GLN A 34 -37.14 30.41 5.17
CA GLN A 34 -36.34 30.33 3.97
C GLN A 34 -37.21 29.85 2.80
N PRO A 35 -37.47 30.68 1.77
CA PRO A 35 -38.35 30.32 0.66
C PRO A 35 -37.72 29.37 -0.33
N PHE A 36 -38.54 28.49 -0.97
CA PHE A 36 -38.14 27.56 -2.01
C PHE A 36 -39.05 27.67 -3.23
N GLN A 37 -38.52 27.29 -4.41
CA GLN A 37 -39.34 27.30 -5.66
C GLN A 37 -40.46 26.25 -5.65
N THR A 38 -40.20 25.09 -5.07
CA THR A 38 -41.15 23.99 -4.95
C THR A 38 -41.16 23.41 -3.54
N PHE A 39 -42.28 22.83 -3.13
CA PHE A 39 -42.39 22.18 -1.83
C PHE A 39 -41.48 20.91 -1.74
N ASN A 40 -41.32 20.20 -2.85
CA ASN A 40 -40.40 19.07 -2.90
C ASN A 40 -38.95 19.50 -2.63
N ALA A 41 -38.50 20.61 -3.19
CA ALA A 41 -37.19 21.16 -2.93
C ALA A 41 -37.01 21.57 -1.46
N ALA A 42 -38.04 22.13 -0.82
CA ALA A 42 -38.04 22.44 0.61
C ALA A 42 -37.95 21.15 1.47
N LEU A 43 -38.73 20.11 1.12
CA LEU A 43 -38.70 18.83 1.81
C LEU A 43 -37.33 18.12 1.65
N ASP A 44 -36.80 18.08 0.45
CA ASP A 44 -35.48 17.46 0.19
C ASP A 44 -34.39 18.12 1.03
N GLU A 45 -34.37 19.46 1.07
CA GLU A 45 -33.41 20.19 1.90
C GLU A 45 -33.66 19.99 3.40
N PHE A 46 -34.93 20.01 3.85
CA PHE A 46 -35.28 19.76 5.24
C PHE A 46 -34.82 18.40 5.72
N TYR A 47 -35.21 17.32 5.01
CA TYR A 47 -34.84 15.96 5.40
C TYR A 47 -33.36 15.72 5.26
N LEU A 48 -32.69 16.30 4.27
CA LEU A 48 -31.25 16.18 4.12
C LEU A 48 -30.52 16.77 5.33
N ARG A 49 -30.97 17.93 5.86
CA ARG A 49 -30.40 18.55 7.06
C ARG A 49 -30.75 17.80 8.33
N VAL A 50 -31.99 17.45 8.53
CA VAL A 50 -32.42 16.71 9.74
C VAL A 50 -31.67 15.38 9.82
N THR A 51 -31.64 14.62 8.73
CA THR A 51 -30.93 13.31 8.70
C THR A 51 -29.43 13.46 8.90
N ALA A 52 -28.82 14.53 8.38
CA ALA A 52 -27.40 14.79 8.57
C ALA A 52 -27.05 15.14 10.01
N VAL A 53 -27.88 16.00 10.65
CA VAL A 53 -27.74 16.36 12.07
C VAL A 53 -27.98 15.15 12.97
N GLU A 54 -29.01 14.34 12.69
CA GLU A 54 -29.29 13.11 13.42
C GLU A 54 -28.14 12.10 13.32
N LYS A 55 -27.55 11.91 12.13
CA LYS A 55 -26.39 11.06 11.94
C LYS A 55 -25.15 11.60 12.66
N ALA A 56 -24.90 12.90 12.62
CA ALA A 56 -23.79 13.52 13.34
C ALA A 56 -23.97 13.49 14.87
N ALA A 57 -25.23 13.58 15.34
CA ALA A 57 -25.59 13.48 16.76
C ALA A 57 -25.61 12.03 17.28
N ASN A 58 -25.59 11.03 16.41
CA ASN A 58 -25.73 9.63 16.79
C ASN A 58 -24.49 9.13 17.54
N THR A 59 -24.56 9.16 18.88
CA THR A 59 -23.52 8.69 19.81
C THR A 59 -23.12 7.22 19.60
N ALA A 60 -24.02 6.42 19.02
CA ALA A 60 -23.76 5.01 18.75
C ALA A 60 -22.67 4.84 17.67
N ASP A 61 -22.69 5.67 16.61
CA ASP A 61 -21.71 5.59 15.54
C ASP A 61 -20.29 5.96 16.01
N VAL A 62 -20.14 7.03 16.81
CA VAL A 62 -18.84 7.41 17.40
C VAL A 62 -18.31 6.34 18.35
N THR A 63 -19.21 5.71 19.13
CA THR A 63 -18.81 4.65 20.07
C THR A 63 -18.32 3.40 19.32
N GLN A 64 -18.98 3.03 18.22
CA GLN A 64 -18.58 1.90 17.38
C GLN A 64 -17.24 2.18 16.68
N LEU A 65 -17.05 3.37 16.11
CA LEU A 65 -15.76 3.78 15.49
C LEU A 65 -14.63 3.75 16.50
N LYS A 66 -14.88 4.22 17.73
CA LYS A 66 -13.90 4.18 18.81
C LYS A 66 -13.53 2.75 19.23
N GLN A 67 -14.51 1.86 19.32
CA GLN A 67 -14.25 0.44 19.59
C GLN A 67 -13.45 -0.22 18.48
N GLU A 68 -13.78 0.06 17.23
CA GLU A 68 -13.04 -0.51 16.08
C GLU A 68 -11.61 0.02 16.01
N ALA A 69 -11.39 1.33 16.20
CA ALA A 69 -10.03 1.89 16.27
C ALA A 69 -9.22 1.26 17.42
N GLN A 70 -9.82 1.07 18.60
CA GLN A 70 -9.17 0.40 19.73
C GLN A 70 -8.86 -1.06 19.43
N ARG A 71 -9.76 -1.78 18.77
CA ARG A 71 -9.55 -3.17 18.34
C ARG A 71 -8.37 -3.27 17.38
N LEU A 72 -8.36 -2.43 16.35
CA LEU A 72 -7.26 -2.40 15.36
C LEU A 72 -5.93 -2.02 15.99
N LYS A 73 -5.92 -1.09 16.94
CA LYS A 73 -4.71 -0.71 17.69
C LYS A 73 -4.13 -1.88 18.48
N ARG A 74 -4.99 -2.67 19.14
CA ARG A 74 -4.54 -3.91 19.83
C ARG A 74 -3.94 -4.91 18.85
N VAL A 75 -4.59 -5.12 17.69
CA VAL A 75 -4.08 -6.02 16.64
C VAL A 75 -2.70 -5.59 16.16
N VAL A 76 -2.51 -4.29 15.89
CA VAL A 76 -1.20 -3.74 15.46
C VAL A 76 -0.14 -3.98 16.54
N THR A 77 -0.44 -3.68 17.80
CA THR A 77 0.50 -3.87 18.92
C THR A 77 0.91 -5.34 19.09
N GLU A 78 -0.04 -6.29 19.00
CA GLU A 78 0.25 -7.71 19.09
C GLU A 78 1.07 -8.22 17.90
N GLN A 79 0.78 -7.74 16.69
CA GLN A 79 1.58 -8.07 15.50
C GLN A 79 3.02 -7.55 15.62
N GLU A 80 3.23 -6.33 16.10
CA GLU A 80 4.56 -5.74 16.33
C GLU A 80 5.36 -6.57 17.33
N LYS A 81 4.72 -6.95 18.44
CA LYS A 81 5.35 -7.79 19.47
C LYS A 81 5.74 -9.16 18.92
N SER A 82 4.82 -9.81 18.21
CA SER A 82 5.06 -11.13 17.60
C SER A 82 6.21 -11.09 16.58
N ILE A 83 6.28 -10.05 15.75
CA ILE A 83 7.36 -9.85 14.77
C ILE A 83 8.70 -9.70 15.50
N ALA A 84 8.78 -8.86 16.52
CA ALA A 84 10.00 -8.64 17.28
C ALA A 84 10.50 -9.92 17.98
N GLU A 85 9.59 -10.77 18.48
CA GLU A 85 9.93 -12.08 19.05
C GLU A 85 10.47 -13.06 17.99
N GLU A 86 9.82 -13.13 16.82
CA GLU A 86 10.26 -13.98 15.73
C GLU A 86 11.58 -13.52 15.09
N GLU A 87 11.83 -12.22 15.02
CA GLU A 87 13.13 -11.66 14.59
C GLU A 87 14.25 -12.09 15.53
N LYS A 88 14.03 -11.98 16.86
CA LYS A 88 15.01 -12.44 17.87
C LYS A 88 15.29 -13.94 17.75
N LYS A 89 14.24 -14.76 17.54
CA LYS A 89 14.40 -16.22 17.34
C LYS A 89 15.17 -16.52 16.05
N ALA A 90 14.87 -15.83 14.96
CA ALA A 90 15.56 -16.02 13.69
C ALA A 90 17.06 -15.71 13.81
N GLU A 91 17.40 -14.60 14.45
CA GLU A 91 18.80 -14.23 14.69
C GLU A 91 19.52 -15.20 15.64
N HIS A 92 18.86 -15.61 16.72
CA HIS A 92 19.41 -16.60 17.65
C HIS A 92 19.72 -17.94 16.95
N VAL A 93 18.80 -18.43 16.11
CA VAL A 93 19.00 -19.67 15.36
C VAL A 93 20.15 -19.53 14.35
N LYS A 94 20.31 -18.38 13.71
CA LYS A 94 21.43 -18.09 12.83
C LYS A 94 22.76 -18.11 13.59
N GLN A 95 22.82 -17.44 14.75
CA GLN A 95 24.01 -17.40 15.62
C GLN A 95 24.44 -18.80 16.08
N ILE A 96 23.53 -19.74 16.31
CA ILE A 96 23.87 -21.14 16.56
C ILE A 96 24.67 -21.72 15.37
N GLY A 97 24.26 -21.44 14.13
CA GLY A 97 25.03 -21.83 12.95
C GLY A 97 26.45 -21.26 12.94
N ASP A 98 26.59 -19.98 13.31
CA ASP A 98 27.89 -19.31 13.40
C ASP A 98 28.77 -19.93 14.49
N VAL A 99 28.24 -20.27 15.65
CA VAL A 99 28.94 -20.97 16.74
C VAL A 99 29.41 -22.36 16.32
N ILE A 100 28.55 -23.14 15.62
CA ILE A 100 28.95 -24.45 15.11
C ILE A 100 30.12 -24.34 14.13
N TYR A 101 30.13 -23.30 13.30
CA TYR A 101 31.25 -23.05 12.37
C TYR A 101 32.52 -22.59 13.08
N ALA A 102 32.42 -21.74 14.10
CA ALA A 102 33.55 -21.28 14.88
C ALA A 102 34.29 -22.44 15.57
N HIS A 103 33.51 -23.45 16.04
CA HIS A 103 34.04 -24.64 16.71
C HIS A 103 34.11 -25.89 15.80
N PHE A 104 34.14 -25.69 14.48
CA PHE A 104 34.04 -26.78 13.50
C PHE A 104 35.02 -27.93 13.74
N ASN A 105 36.33 -27.63 13.86
CA ASN A 105 37.39 -28.65 14.01
C ASN A 105 37.23 -29.45 15.31
N GLU A 106 36.90 -28.76 16.41
CA GLU A 106 36.71 -29.40 17.72
C GLU A 106 35.52 -30.35 17.70
N LEU A 107 34.40 -29.87 17.14
CA LEU A 107 33.16 -30.64 17.03
C LEU A 107 33.31 -31.82 16.06
N GLN A 108 34.03 -31.64 14.96
CA GLN A 108 34.30 -32.71 14.01
C GLN A 108 35.12 -33.81 14.64
N THR A 109 36.23 -33.45 15.29
CA THR A 109 37.08 -34.45 15.98
C THR A 109 36.30 -35.19 17.06
N PHE A 110 35.46 -34.50 17.81
CA PHE A 110 34.61 -35.06 18.84
C PHE A 110 33.58 -36.05 18.27
N GLN A 111 32.89 -35.65 17.19
CA GLN A 111 31.95 -36.52 16.50
C GLN A 111 32.64 -37.80 15.95
N GLU A 112 33.80 -37.63 15.32
CA GLU A 112 34.57 -38.78 14.78
C GLU A 112 34.97 -39.74 15.88
N GLN A 113 35.43 -39.28 17.05
CA GLN A 113 35.77 -40.12 18.18
C GLN A 113 34.55 -40.92 18.70
N ILE A 114 33.39 -40.25 18.83
CA ILE A 114 32.14 -40.90 19.26
C ILE A 114 31.71 -41.97 18.26
N LEU A 115 31.71 -41.63 16.96
CA LEU A 115 31.33 -42.58 15.91
C LEU A 115 32.29 -43.78 15.80
N LYS A 116 33.60 -43.51 15.97
CA LYS A 116 34.62 -44.58 16.00
C LYS A 116 34.40 -45.54 17.14
N ALA A 117 34.10 -45.06 18.34
CA ALA A 117 33.78 -45.90 19.51
C ALA A 117 32.51 -46.75 19.24
N SER A 118 31.47 -46.13 18.68
CA SER A 118 30.25 -46.85 18.28
C SER A 118 30.51 -47.95 17.25
N ASN A 119 31.33 -47.66 16.22
CA ASN A 119 31.71 -48.62 15.17
C ASN A 119 32.60 -49.77 15.70
N GLN A 120 33.32 -49.55 16.82
CA GLN A 120 34.10 -50.56 17.51
C GLN A 120 33.24 -51.46 18.39
N GLY A 121 31.90 -51.29 18.41
CA GLY A 121 30.94 -52.08 19.13
C GLY A 121 30.69 -51.68 20.58
N TYR A 122 31.17 -50.52 21.04
CA TYR A 122 30.82 -50.03 22.35
C TYR A 122 29.36 -49.62 22.43
N GLU A 123 28.70 -50.00 23.51
CA GLU A 123 27.31 -49.59 23.75
C GLU A 123 27.20 -48.08 23.99
N TRP A 124 26.14 -47.45 23.47
CA TRP A 124 25.89 -46.02 23.65
C TRP A 124 25.92 -45.57 25.10
N LYS A 125 25.44 -46.41 26.04
CA LYS A 125 25.51 -46.13 27.48
C LYS A 125 26.94 -45.95 27.96
N ALA A 126 27.88 -46.78 27.50
CA ALA A 126 29.28 -46.68 27.87
C ALA A 126 29.95 -45.45 27.25
N ILE A 127 29.65 -45.15 25.99
CA ILE A 127 30.16 -43.97 25.31
C ILE A 127 29.70 -42.70 26.03
N ILE A 128 28.42 -42.61 26.39
CA ILE A 128 27.86 -41.47 27.12
C ILE A 128 28.52 -41.31 28.50
N ALA A 129 28.70 -42.43 29.23
CA ALA A 129 29.37 -42.43 30.53
C ALA A 129 30.81 -41.86 30.44
N GLN A 130 31.55 -42.19 29.38
CA GLN A 130 32.90 -41.66 29.13
C GLN A 130 32.85 -40.16 28.80
N ILE A 131 31.87 -39.71 27.99
CA ILE A 131 31.68 -38.28 27.70
C ILE A 131 31.40 -37.49 28.99
N MET A 132 30.53 -38.03 29.86
CA MET A 132 30.18 -37.37 31.13
C MET A 132 31.34 -37.36 32.14
N ILE A 133 32.21 -38.38 32.14
CA ILE A 133 33.45 -38.36 32.91
C ILE A 133 34.40 -37.28 32.37
N ALA A 134 34.58 -37.18 31.08
CA ALA A 134 35.41 -36.15 30.45
C ALA A 134 34.83 -34.74 30.68
N LYS A 135 33.50 -34.56 30.66
CA LYS A 135 32.82 -33.32 31.03
C LYS A 135 33.15 -32.91 32.48
N LYS A 136 33.03 -33.87 33.44
CA LYS A 136 33.38 -33.60 34.85
C LYS A 136 34.84 -33.18 35.02
N ALA A 137 35.74 -33.73 34.19
CA ALA A 137 37.16 -33.36 34.15
C ALA A 137 37.45 -32.06 33.38
N ASN A 138 36.39 -31.37 32.93
CA ASN A 138 36.46 -30.13 32.12
C ASN A 138 37.31 -30.25 30.83
N LYS A 139 37.31 -31.42 30.21
CA LYS A 139 38.06 -31.71 28.99
C LYS A 139 37.25 -31.29 27.77
N LEU A 140 37.76 -30.36 26.97
CA LEU A 140 37.19 -29.99 25.69
C LEU A 140 37.39 -31.12 24.65
N PRO A 141 36.42 -31.33 23.74
CA PRO A 141 35.12 -30.69 23.62
C PRO A 141 33.99 -31.37 24.42
N ALA A 142 34.27 -32.43 25.19
CA ALA A 142 33.26 -33.12 26.00
C ALA A 142 32.59 -32.20 27.04
N ALA A 143 33.33 -31.17 27.54
CA ALA A 143 32.82 -30.18 28.47
C ALA A 143 31.59 -29.43 27.94
N TYR A 144 31.42 -29.27 26.62
CA TYR A 144 30.28 -28.61 25.99
C TYR A 144 28.99 -29.47 26.09
N THR A 145 29.07 -30.75 26.35
CA THR A 145 27.91 -31.69 26.30
C THR A 145 27.00 -31.48 27.52
N GLU A 146 25.73 -31.09 27.28
CA GLU A 146 24.70 -31.03 28.32
C GLU A 146 23.99 -32.38 28.50
N SER A 147 23.56 -32.99 27.41
CA SER A 147 22.87 -34.27 27.42
C SER A 147 22.97 -34.96 26.07
N PHE A 148 22.57 -36.26 26.05
CA PHE A 148 22.50 -37.03 24.84
C PHE A 148 21.07 -37.55 24.60
N ASP A 149 20.56 -37.31 23.40
CA ASP A 149 19.28 -37.89 22.94
C ASP A 149 19.54 -39.19 22.18
N SER A 150 19.30 -40.30 22.84
CA SER A 150 19.53 -41.64 22.27
C SER A 150 18.57 -41.98 21.12
N LYS A 151 17.36 -41.38 21.08
CA LYS A 151 16.38 -41.65 20.01
C LYS A 151 16.79 -41.00 18.70
N ASN A 152 17.26 -39.78 18.77
CA ASN A 152 17.64 -39.01 17.61
C ASN A 152 19.14 -39.06 17.31
N LEU A 153 19.94 -39.75 18.14
CA LEU A 153 21.40 -39.73 18.08
C LEU A 153 21.96 -38.32 17.99
N ALA A 154 21.59 -37.50 18.95
CA ALA A 154 21.98 -36.08 19.00
C ALA A 154 22.63 -35.73 20.34
N LEU A 155 23.67 -34.95 20.28
CA LEU A 155 24.29 -34.29 21.43
C LEU A 155 23.64 -32.94 21.65
N ASN A 156 23.15 -32.67 22.85
CA ASN A 156 22.78 -31.33 23.26
C ASN A 156 24.02 -30.67 23.83
N LEU A 157 24.44 -29.60 23.21
CA LEU A 157 25.67 -28.83 23.53
C LEU A 157 25.32 -27.45 24.05
N SER A 158 26.21 -26.94 24.93
CA SER A 158 26.20 -25.54 25.38
C SER A 158 27.57 -24.95 25.07
N ILE A 159 27.63 -24.04 24.10
CA ILE A 159 28.88 -23.39 23.63
C ILE A 159 28.59 -21.88 23.54
N ASP A 160 29.46 -21.07 24.08
CA ASP A 160 29.39 -19.60 24.04
C ASP A 160 28.03 -19.02 24.47
N GLY A 161 27.33 -19.70 25.39
CA GLY A 161 26.00 -19.32 25.89
C GLY A 161 24.85 -19.77 25.00
N PHE A 162 25.11 -20.50 23.91
CA PHE A 162 24.08 -21.07 23.01
C PHE A 162 23.87 -22.56 23.30
N ASN A 163 22.58 -22.92 23.47
CA ASN A 163 22.17 -24.31 23.65
C ASN A 163 21.59 -24.85 22.33
N PHE A 164 22.15 -25.94 21.83
CA PHE A 164 21.71 -26.52 20.55
C PHE A 164 21.95 -28.04 20.47
N GLY A 165 21.18 -28.69 19.60
CA GLY A 165 21.34 -30.12 19.29
C GLY A 165 22.23 -30.31 18.07
N LEU A 166 23.23 -31.18 18.20
CA LEU A 166 24.12 -31.63 17.12
C LEU A 166 23.77 -33.07 16.79
N SER A 167 23.26 -33.35 15.61
CA SER A 167 22.96 -34.71 15.14
C SER A 167 24.25 -35.45 14.76
N LEU A 168 24.47 -36.60 15.33
CA LEU A 168 25.59 -37.48 14.98
C LEU A 168 25.45 -38.17 13.61
N ARG A 169 24.21 -38.15 13.03
CA ARG A 169 23.92 -38.72 11.70
C ARG A 169 24.29 -37.77 10.56
N LYS A 170 24.58 -36.51 10.86
CA LYS A 170 24.90 -35.43 9.91
C LYS A 170 26.32 -34.95 10.14
N SER A 171 27.02 -34.56 9.11
CA SER A 171 28.29 -33.86 9.25
C SER A 171 28.11 -32.54 10.04
N ILE A 172 29.19 -31.98 10.57
CA ILE A 172 29.15 -30.67 11.25
C ILE A 172 28.62 -29.56 10.31
N PHE A 173 29.05 -29.59 9.05
CA PHE A 173 28.56 -28.70 8.00
C PHE A 173 27.03 -28.79 7.82
N GLU A 174 26.49 -29.99 7.69
CA GLU A 174 25.05 -30.20 7.54
C GLU A 174 24.25 -29.80 8.78
N ASN A 175 24.83 -30.00 9.98
CA ASN A 175 24.26 -29.49 11.22
C ASN A 175 24.17 -27.97 11.22
N ALA A 176 25.24 -27.26 10.92
CA ALA A 176 25.29 -25.81 10.81
C ALA A 176 24.29 -25.32 9.75
N ASN A 177 24.29 -25.94 8.57
CA ASN A 177 23.37 -25.58 7.49
C ASN A 177 21.89 -25.76 7.88
N THR A 178 21.59 -26.78 8.69
CA THR A 178 20.23 -26.98 9.23
C THR A 178 19.76 -25.77 10.05
N TYR A 179 20.63 -25.13 10.83
CA TYR A 179 20.33 -23.93 11.59
C TYR A 179 20.21 -22.68 10.70
N TYR A 180 21.08 -22.52 9.70
CA TYR A 180 20.96 -21.44 8.74
C TYR A 180 19.66 -21.49 7.95
N GLU A 181 19.24 -22.68 7.47
CA GLU A 181 17.96 -22.84 6.75
C GLU A 181 16.76 -22.57 7.66
N LYS A 182 16.80 -22.97 8.93
CA LYS A 182 15.77 -22.60 9.93
C LYS A 182 15.72 -21.08 10.12
N GLY A 183 16.87 -20.41 10.25
CA GLY A 183 16.96 -18.96 10.36
C GLY A 183 16.40 -18.24 9.13
N LYS A 184 16.74 -18.70 7.94
CA LYS A 184 16.23 -18.20 6.66
C LYS A 184 14.71 -18.33 6.55
N THR A 185 14.17 -19.50 6.91
CA THR A 185 12.73 -19.74 6.92
C THR A 185 12.00 -18.84 7.91
N ALA A 186 12.56 -18.64 9.12
CA ALA A 186 12.02 -17.74 10.12
C ALA A 186 12.02 -16.30 9.60
N LYS A 187 13.09 -15.83 8.96
CA LYS A 187 13.19 -14.51 8.35
C LYS A 187 12.14 -14.28 7.24
N GLN A 188 11.88 -15.30 6.41
CA GLN A 188 10.82 -15.23 5.40
C GLN A 188 9.42 -15.06 6.03
N LYS A 189 9.15 -15.76 7.14
CA LYS A 189 7.89 -15.61 7.90
C LYS A 189 7.75 -14.19 8.45
N VAL A 190 8.83 -13.62 9.00
CA VAL A 190 8.87 -12.23 9.47
C VAL A 190 8.52 -11.25 8.33
N GLN A 191 9.06 -11.43 7.13
CA GLN A 191 8.74 -10.57 5.98
C GLN A 191 7.24 -10.63 5.61
N GLY A 192 6.64 -11.82 5.64
CA GLY A 192 5.19 -11.99 5.44
C GLY A 192 4.37 -11.27 6.52
N ALA A 193 4.76 -11.45 7.79
CA ALA A 193 4.11 -10.79 8.93
C ALA A 193 4.23 -9.26 8.87
N GLN A 194 5.39 -8.73 8.43
CA GLN A 194 5.60 -7.29 8.23
C GLN A 194 4.65 -6.70 7.17
N THR A 195 4.38 -7.45 6.10
CA THR A 195 3.40 -7.04 5.08
C THR A 195 1.99 -6.97 5.66
N ALA A 196 1.59 -7.96 6.47
CA ALA A 196 0.30 -7.97 7.16
C ALA A 196 0.18 -6.82 8.17
N LEU A 197 1.24 -6.53 8.93
CA LEU A 197 1.31 -5.40 9.86
C LEU A 197 1.08 -4.07 9.14
N ASN A 198 1.72 -3.86 7.98
CA ASN A 198 1.55 -2.64 7.19
C ASN A 198 0.10 -2.47 6.71
N GLN A 199 -0.60 -3.57 6.37
CA GLN A 199 -2.02 -3.52 6.05
C GLN A 199 -2.89 -3.16 7.27
N SER A 200 -2.58 -3.74 8.44
CA SER A 200 -3.28 -3.43 9.69
C SER A 200 -3.08 -1.97 10.10
N LYS A 201 -1.87 -1.42 9.95
CA LYS A 201 -1.58 0.00 10.20
C LYS A 201 -2.37 0.94 9.28
N LYS A 202 -2.54 0.58 8.01
CA LYS A 202 -3.37 1.37 7.10
C LYS A 202 -4.84 1.39 7.51
N LYS A 203 -5.37 0.22 7.93
CA LYS A 203 -6.75 0.12 8.43
C LYS A 203 -6.94 0.93 9.73
N LEU A 204 -5.97 0.87 10.64
CA LEU A 204 -5.98 1.66 11.87
C LEU A 204 -6.00 3.15 11.57
N ALA A 205 -5.10 3.64 10.71
CA ALA A 205 -5.04 5.05 10.34
C ALA A 205 -6.35 5.55 9.69
N GLN A 206 -7.00 4.70 8.89
CA GLN A 206 -8.31 5.02 8.32
C GLN A 206 -9.40 5.10 9.40
N ALA A 207 -9.44 4.13 10.31
CA ALA A 207 -10.43 4.11 11.39
C ALA A 207 -10.23 5.28 12.38
N GLU A 208 -8.98 5.66 12.67
CA GLU A 208 -8.67 6.84 13.48
C GLU A 208 -9.09 8.14 12.79
N HIS A 209 -8.89 8.25 11.48
CA HIS A 209 -9.34 9.41 10.70
C HIS A 209 -10.88 9.52 10.70
N GLU A 210 -11.59 8.41 10.45
CA GLU A 210 -13.06 8.38 10.48
C GLU A 210 -13.61 8.74 11.87
N LEU A 211 -12.95 8.27 12.93
CA LEU A 211 -13.30 8.63 14.31
C LEU A 211 -13.08 10.11 14.57
N GLN A 212 -11.95 10.66 14.17
CA GLN A 212 -11.65 12.09 14.34
C GLN A 212 -12.68 12.96 13.61
N GLU A 213 -13.00 12.65 12.35
CA GLU A 213 -14.03 13.37 11.58
C GLU A 213 -15.40 13.31 12.29
N ALA A 214 -15.78 12.14 12.85
CA ALA A 214 -17.04 11.99 13.55
C ALA A 214 -17.08 12.77 14.89
N GLU A 215 -15.96 12.81 15.62
CA GLU A 215 -15.82 13.60 16.85
C GLU A 215 -15.83 15.11 16.57
N GLU A 216 -15.17 15.55 15.49
CA GLU A 216 -15.19 16.96 15.04
C GLU A 216 -16.61 17.40 14.65
N LEU A 217 -17.32 16.60 13.83
CA LEU A 217 -18.70 16.88 13.47
C LEU A 217 -19.64 16.98 14.68
N LYS A 218 -19.43 16.12 15.67
CA LYS A 218 -20.23 16.13 16.91
C LYS A 218 -20.01 17.39 17.75
N SER A 219 -18.83 18.01 17.67
CA SER A 219 -18.50 19.25 18.40
C SER A 219 -19.09 20.51 17.77
N LEU A 220 -19.56 20.43 16.51
CA LEU A 220 -20.07 21.56 15.75
C LEU A 220 -21.56 21.82 16.05
N LYS A 221 -21.99 23.10 15.96
CA LYS A 221 -23.40 23.44 15.95
C LYS A 221 -24.08 22.97 14.67
N PRO A 222 -25.42 22.72 14.67
CA PRO A 222 -26.14 22.21 13.50
C PRO A 222 -25.88 22.97 12.19
N ALA A 223 -25.82 24.30 12.23
CA ALA A 223 -25.53 25.14 11.06
C ALA A 223 -24.10 24.93 10.53
N GLN A 224 -23.13 24.71 11.41
CA GLN A 224 -21.72 24.45 11.04
C GLN A 224 -21.52 23.04 10.49
N ILE A 225 -22.28 22.05 11.00
CA ILE A 225 -22.30 20.69 10.47
C ILE A 225 -22.72 20.70 8.99
N MET A 226 -23.75 21.49 8.68
CA MET A 226 -24.25 21.58 7.30
C MET A 226 -23.28 22.30 6.37
N ASP A 227 -22.64 23.36 6.79
CA ASP A 227 -21.58 24.03 6.00
C ASP A 227 -20.40 23.08 5.74
N ALA A 228 -19.98 22.32 6.73
CA ALA A 228 -18.92 21.32 6.57
C ALA A 228 -19.33 20.19 5.62
N LEU A 229 -20.57 19.69 5.72
CA LEU A 229 -21.10 18.64 4.85
C LEU A 229 -21.34 19.11 3.43
N SER A 230 -21.81 20.35 3.22
CA SER A 230 -21.97 20.95 1.88
C SER A 230 -20.63 21.15 1.20
N LYS A 231 -19.63 21.70 1.88
CA LYS A 231 -18.26 21.84 1.38
C LYS A 231 -17.65 20.47 1.02
N ARG A 232 -17.90 19.44 1.86
CA ARG A 232 -17.45 18.07 1.57
C ARG A 232 -18.18 17.48 0.36
N LYS A 233 -19.49 17.73 0.21
CA LYS A 233 -20.29 17.29 -0.94
C LYS A 233 -19.85 17.98 -2.22
N GLU A 234 -19.57 19.29 -2.17
CA GLU A 234 -19.01 20.06 -3.30
C GLU A 234 -17.62 19.59 -3.67
N ALA A 235 -16.74 19.35 -2.70
CA ALA A 235 -15.42 18.77 -2.93
C ALA A 235 -15.48 17.37 -3.54
N LEU A 236 -16.47 16.54 -3.16
CA LEU A 236 -16.70 15.22 -3.74
C LEU A 236 -17.37 15.31 -5.13
N ALA A 237 -18.31 16.25 -5.33
CA ALA A 237 -18.99 16.47 -6.61
C ALA A 237 -18.03 17.04 -7.67
N ASN A 238 -17.03 17.81 -7.26
CA ASN A 238 -15.99 18.35 -8.14
C ASN A 238 -14.90 17.33 -8.49
N LYS A 239 -14.82 16.19 -7.77
CA LYS A 239 -13.88 15.12 -8.12
C LYS A 239 -14.31 14.41 -9.38
N GLN A 240 -13.42 14.39 -10.33
CA GLN A 240 -13.61 13.64 -11.56
C GLN A 240 -13.59 12.13 -11.27
N TRP A 241 -14.37 11.35 -12.00
CA TRP A 241 -14.51 9.90 -11.80
C TRP A 241 -13.17 9.16 -11.85
N TYR A 242 -12.18 9.69 -12.56
CA TYR A 242 -10.86 9.07 -12.75
C TYR A 242 -9.88 9.35 -11.60
N GLU A 243 -10.09 10.32 -10.74
CA GLU A 243 -9.16 10.69 -9.66
C GLU A 243 -8.98 9.59 -8.60
N LYS A 244 -9.93 8.67 -8.49
CA LYS A 244 -9.79 7.46 -7.65
C LYS A 244 -8.76 6.46 -8.18
N PHE A 245 -8.37 6.56 -9.45
CA PHE A 245 -7.31 5.80 -10.10
C PHE A 245 -6.00 6.59 -10.13
N ARG A 246 -4.92 5.99 -10.61
CA ARG A 246 -3.79 6.78 -11.11
C ARG A 246 -4.18 7.31 -12.47
N TRP A 247 -3.80 8.51 -12.80
CA TRP A 247 -4.17 9.10 -14.07
C TRP A 247 -3.17 10.17 -14.54
N PHE A 248 -3.15 10.40 -15.81
CA PHE A 248 -2.53 11.55 -16.46
C PHE A 248 -3.24 11.84 -17.79
N THR A 249 -2.99 12.99 -18.39
CA THR A 249 -3.38 13.27 -19.76
C THR A 249 -2.15 13.26 -20.64
N THR A 250 -2.23 12.61 -21.81
CA THR A 250 -1.12 12.59 -22.77
C THR A 250 -0.79 13.97 -23.32
N SER A 251 0.30 14.09 -24.07
CA SER A 251 0.62 15.31 -24.80
C SER A 251 -0.42 15.71 -25.85
N ASP A 252 -1.23 14.74 -26.30
CA ASP A 252 -2.33 14.90 -27.26
C ASP A 252 -3.71 14.92 -26.57
N ASP A 253 -3.76 15.22 -25.29
CA ASP A 253 -4.96 15.38 -24.45
C ASP A 253 -5.86 14.14 -24.29
N PHE A 254 -5.34 12.93 -24.49
CA PHE A 254 -6.06 11.71 -24.12
C PHE A 254 -5.94 11.44 -22.62
N LEU A 255 -7.07 11.16 -21.97
CA LEU A 255 -7.06 10.71 -20.59
C LEU A 255 -6.54 9.26 -20.49
N VAL A 256 -5.54 9.05 -19.67
CA VAL A 256 -5.01 7.74 -19.33
C VAL A 256 -5.24 7.46 -17.85
N THR A 257 -5.81 6.30 -17.55
CA THR A 257 -6.12 5.87 -16.19
C THR A 257 -5.47 4.53 -15.89
N ALA A 258 -5.05 4.30 -14.64
CA ALA A 258 -4.43 3.04 -14.23
C ALA A 258 -4.90 2.62 -12.83
N GLY A 259 -5.05 1.31 -12.63
CA GLY A 259 -5.40 0.79 -11.32
C GLY A 259 -4.30 1.00 -10.27
N LYS A 260 -4.68 1.23 -9.03
CA LYS A 260 -3.77 1.36 -7.88
C LYS A 260 -3.46 0.00 -7.24
N ASP A 261 -4.40 -0.93 -7.35
CA ASP A 261 -4.37 -2.27 -6.76
C ASP A 261 -5.29 -3.24 -7.55
N THR A 262 -5.40 -4.45 -7.07
CA THR A 262 -6.21 -5.52 -7.67
C THR A 262 -7.70 -5.14 -7.80
N VAL A 263 -8.26 -4.48 -6.79
CA VAL A 263 -9.69 -4.08 -6.78
C VAL A 263 -9.92 -2.96 -7.79
N SER A 264 -9.09 -1.93 -7.78
CA SER A 264 -9.19 -0.81 -8.71
C SER A 264 -8.92 -1.23 -10.17
N ASN A 265 -8.04 -2.21 -10.42
CA ASN A 265 -7.86 -2.81 -11.74
C ASN A 265 -9.18 -3.42 -12.26
N GLU A 266 -9.87 -4.19 -11.42
CA GLU A 266 -11.13 -4.83 -11.81
C GLU A 266 -12.24 -3.80 -12.04
N VAL A 267 -12.35 -2.81 -11.16
CA VAL A 267 -13.32 -1.73 -11.27
C VAL A 267 -13.06 -0.89 -12.54
N LEU A 268 -11.80 -0.58 -12.83
CA LEU A 268 -11.40 0.17 -14.03
C LEU A 268 -11.88 -0.56 -15.30
N ILE A 269 -11.48 -1.82 -15.46
CA ILE A 269 -11.80 -2.58 -16.68
C ILE A 269 -13.31 -2.83 -16.81
N LYS A 270 -14.01 -3.22 -15.72
CA LYS A 270 -15.44 -3.58 -15.80
C LYS A 270 -16.40 -2.40 -15.89
N LYS A 271 -16.10 -1.28 -15.23
CA LYS A 271 -17.06 -0.18 -15.07
C LYS A 271 -16.70 1.09 -15.83
N TYR A 272 -15.41 1.31 -16.11
CA TYR A 272 -14.93 2.57 -16.66
C TYR A 272 -14.24 2.43 -18.01
N THR A 273 -14.22 1.23 -18.61
CA THR A 273 -13.61 0.97 -19.90
C THR A 273 -14.69 0.65 -20.93
N THR A 274 -14.65 1.30 -22.08
CA THR A 274 -15.57 1.12 -23.22
C THR A 274 -14.88 0.33 -24.34
N GLN A 275 -15.63 -0.14 -25.33
CA GLN A 275 -15.10 -1.00 -26.40
C GLN A 275 -14.03 -0.33 -27.26
N ASP A 276 -14.10 1.00 -27.39
CA ASP A 276 -13.14 1.78 -28.20
C ASP A 276 -11.83 2.03 -27.48
N ASP A 277 -11.79 1.84 -26.15
CA ASP A 277 -10.61 2.11 -25.33
C ASP A 277 -9.51 1.08 -25.60
N ILE A 278 -8.27 1.49 -25.29
CA ILE A 278 -7.08 0.66 -25.46
C ILE A 278 -6.49 0.35 -24.09
N VAL A 279 -6.21 -0.93 -23.85
CA VAL A 279 -5.73 -1.42 -22.55
C VAL A 279 -4.30 -1.89 -22.66
N PHE A 280 -3.43 -1.34 -21.81
CA PHE A 280 -2.02 -1.68 -21.69
C PHE A 280 -1.77 -2.52 -20.46
N HIS A 281 -0.78 -3.40 -20.55
CA HIS A 281 -0.25 -4.13 -19.40
C HIS A 281 1.23 -4.46 -19.63
N ALA A 282 2.06 -4.30 -18.61
CA ALA A 282 3.43 -4.80 -18.67
C ALA A 282 3.46 -6.32 -18.50
N GLU A 283 4.36 -7.01 -19.20
CA GLU A 283 4.47 -8.48 -19.14
C GLU A 283 5.16 -8.94 -17.83
N ILE A 284 4.67 -8.40 -16.72
CA ILE A 284 5.16 -8.70 -15.38
C ILE A 284 3.94 -8.88 -14.47
N THR A 285 3.87 -10.01 -13.77
CA THR A 285 2.78 -10.31 -12.84
C THR A 285 2.64 -9.23 -11.76
N GLY A 286 1.41 -8.76 -11.55
CA GLY A 286 1.10 -7.72 -10.56
C GLY A 286 1.26 -6.30 -11.05
N SER A 287 1.42 -6.10 -12.38
CA SER A 287 1.39 -4.78 -13.01
C SER A 287 -0.04 -4.22 -13.07
N PRO A 288 -0.23 -2.89 -13.06
CA PRO A 288 -1.54 -2.30 -13.26
C PRO A 288 -2.03 -2.47 -14.71
N PHE A 289 -3.35 -2.53 -14.88
CA PHE A 289 -3.96 -2.22 -16.17
C PHE A 289 -3.99 -0.72 -16.36
N VAL A 290 -3.55 -0.28 -17.53
CA VAL A 290 -3.53 1.13 -17.94
C VAL A 290 -4.46 1.29 -19.15
N VAL A 291 -5.38 2.22 -19.10
CA VAL A 291 -6.43 2.40 -20.10
C VAL A 291 -6.34 3.81 -20.69
N ILE A 292 -6.24 3.91 -22.00
CA ILE A 292 -6.44 5.16 -22.72
C ILE A 292 -7.92 5.30 -23.05
N LYS A 293 -8.51 6.41 -22.64
CA LYS A 293 -9.88 6.80 -22.97
C LYS A 293 -9.87 7.49 -24.33
N THR A 294 -10.27 6.74 -25.35
CA THR A 294 -10.25 7.27 -26.73
C THR A 294 -11.44 8.18 -27.03
N GLU A 295 -12.57 7.97 -26.36
CA GLU A 295 -13.83 8.70 -26.62
C GLU A 295 -14.23 8.70 -28.10
N GLY A 296 -13.90 7.61 -28.82
CA GLY A 296 -14.16 7.47 -30.25
C GLY A 296 -13.21 8.25 -31.16
N LYS A 297 -12.20 8.94 -30.61
CA LYS A 297 -11.18 9.64 -31.39
C LYS A 297 -10.10 8.70 -31.90
N PRO A 298 -9.52 8.95 -33.09
CA PRO A 298 -8.37 8.18 -33.55
C PRO A 298 -7.18 8.42 -32.62
N ILE A 299 -6.58 7.34 -32.14
CA ILE A 299 -5.45 7.39 -31.21
C ILE A 299 -4.15 7.68 -31.97
N THR A 300 -3.28 8.49 -31.39
CA THR A 300 -1.97 8.80 -31.94
C THR A 300 -0.92 7.80 -31.47
N GLU A 301 0.15 7.63 -32.24
CA GLU A 301 1.30 6.81 -31.84
C GLU A 301 2.01 7.40 -30.59
N GLN A 302 2.00 8.73 -30.45
CA GLN A 302 2.56 9.41 -29.29
C GLN A 302 1.77 9.06 -28.01
N ALA A 303 0.44 9.09 -28.04
CA ALA A 303 -0.39 8.71 -26.90
C ALA A 303 -0.20 7.23 -26.54
N LEU A 304 -0.09 6.33 -27.52
CA LEU A 304 0.19 4.92 -27.30
C LEU A 304 1.55 4.73 -26.60
N LYS A 305 2.59 5.42 -27.06
CA LYS A 305 3.94 5.39 -26.49
C LYS A 305 3.94 5.88 -25.04
N GLU A 306 3.28 7.00 -24.77
CA GLU A 306 3.18 7.55 -23.41
C GLU A 306 2.45 6.60 -22.46
N ALA A 307 1.35 5.98 -22.90
CA ALA A 307 0.65 4.99 -22.08
C ALA A 307 1.50 3.74 -21.82
N ALA A 308 2.31 3.31 -22.81
CA ALA A 308 3.25 2.20 -22.63
C ALA A 308 4.36 2.56 -21.61
N GLU A 309 4.96 3.76 -21.68
CA GLU A 309 5.94 4.24 -20.71
C GLU A 309 5.35 4.33 -19.30
N TYR A 310 4.09 4.75 -19.18
CA TYR A 310 3.39 4.77 -17.91
C TYR A 310 3.15 3.37 -17.35
N ALA A 311 2.68 2.42 -18.19
CA ALA A 311 2.48 1.03 -17.80
C ALA A 311 3.77 0.35 -17.35
N ALA A 312 4.88 0.57 -18.08
CA ALA A 312 6.20 0.09 -17.69
C ALA A 312 6.63 0.64 -16.35
N SER A 313 6.52 1.96 -16.16
CA SER A 313 7.01 2.66 -14.96
C SER A 313 6.22 2.30 -13.69
N PHE A 314 4.93 2.06 -13.78
CA PHE A 314 4.12 1.61 -12.64
C PHE A 314 4.08 0.09 -12.47
N SER A 315 4.82 -0.66 -13.29
CA SER A 315 4.97 -2.11 -13.14
C SER A 315 5.94 -2.48 -12.01
N ARG A 316 5.95 -3.77 -11.66
CA ARG A 316 6.87 -4.32 -10.66
C ARG A 316 8.37 -4.12 -11.04
N ALA A 317 8.68 -3.95 -12.34
CA ALA A 317 10.03 -3.66 -12.81
C ALA A 317 10.64 -2.41 -12.14
N TRP A 318 9.82 -1.38 -11.86
CA TRP A 318 10.28 -0.19 -11.13
C TRP A 318 10.80 -0.54 -9.74
N ARG A 319 10.06 -1.36 -8.99
CA ARG A 319 10.46 -1.80 -7.65
C ARG A 319 11.75 -2.60 -7.66
N GLU A 320 11.98 -3.34 -8.73
CA GLU A 320 13.17 -4.18 -8.94
C GLU A 320 14.35 -3.42 -9.53
N ASN A 321 14.24 -2.10 -9.71
CA ASN A 321 15.26 -1.22 -10.31
C ASN A 321 15.64 -1.63 -11.74
N ALA A 322 14.71 -2.20 -12.52
CA ALA A 322 14.95 -2.49 -13.93
C ALA A 322 14.99 -1.20 -14.76
N GLY A 323 15.78 -1.18 -15.84
CA GLY A 323 15.88 -0.04 -16.75
C GLY A 323 14.75 0.02 -17.77
N SER A 324 14.14 -1.11 -18.11
CA SER A 324 13.04 -1.24 -19.08
C SER A 324 12.13 -2.41 -18.75
N ALA A 325 10.93 -2.43 -19.36
CA ALA A 325 9.99 -3.53 -19.31
C ALA A 325 9.30 -3.70 -20.67
N ASP A 326 8.90 -4.91 -20.98
CA ASP A 326 8.05 -5.17 -22.13
C ASP A 326 6.60 -4.86 -21.78
N VAL A 327 5.94 -4.10 -22.63
CA VAL A 327 4.54 -3.71 -22.50
C VAL A 327 3.78 -4.14 -23.75
N TYR A 328 2.57 -4.54 -23.58
CA TYR A 328 1.67 -4.77 -24.71
C TYR A 328 0.36 -4.02 -24.52
N TRP A 329 -0.30 -3.76 -25.61
CA TRP A 329 -1.67 -3.29 -25.59
C TRP A 329 -2.61 -4.20 -26.39
N VAL A 330 -3.86 -4.16 -25.99
CA VAL A 330 -4.96 -4.92 -26.58
C VAL A 330 -6.24 -4.07 -26.58
N LYS A 331 -7.21 -4.47 -27.37
CA LYS A 331 -8.57 -3.93 -27.31
C LYS A 331 -9.33 -4.58 -26.15
N VAL A 332 -10.38 -3.95 -25.71
CA VAL A 332 -11.17 -4.40 -24.55
C VAL A 332 -11.85 -5.74 -24.79
N ASP A 333 -12.30 -6.01 -26.01
CA ASP A 333 -12.90 -7.27 -26.43
C ASP A 333 -11.94 -8.48 -26.33
N GLN A 334 -10.63 -8.23 -26.26
CA GLN A 334 -9.61 -9.25 -26.04
C GLN A 334 -9.41 -9.62 -24.57
N LEU A 335 -10.10 -8.96 -23.63
CA LEU A 335 -9.99 -9.24 -22.18
C LEU A 335 -11.11 -10.17 -21.73
N SER A 336 -10.75 -11.31 -21.13
CA SER A 336 -11.69 -12.30 -20.61
C SER A 336 -11.48 -12.57 -19.12
N LYS A 337 -12.56 -12.88 -18.40
CA LYS A 337 -12.55 -13.39 -17.02
C LYS A 337 -12.53 -14.91 -16.93
N SER A 338 -12.62 -15.60 -18.04
CA SER A 338 -12.49 -17.05 -18.11
C SER A 338 -11.26 -17.43 -18.94
N GLY A 339 -10.44 -18.35 -18.42
CA GLY A 339 -9.35 -18.98 -19.17
C GLY A 339 -9.86 -19.92 -20.25
N PRO A 340 -8.99 -20.35 -21.20
CA PRO A 340 -9.37 -21.24 -22.32
C PRO A 340 -9.99 -22.56 -21.88
N SER A 341 -9.64 -23.07 -20.70
CA SER A 341 -10.13 -24.33 -20.10
C SER A 341 -11.24 -24.12 -19.06
N GLY A 342 -11.83 -22.91 -18.98
CA GLY A 342 -12.88 -22.62 -17.99
C GLY A 342 -12.36 -22.33 -16.59
N GLU A 343 -11.06 -22.16 -16.41
CA GLU A 343 -10.43 -21.84 -15.11
C GLU A 343 -10.85 -20.45 -14.64
N SER A 344 -11.13 -20.36 -13.33
CA SER A 344 -11.42 -19.09 -12.67
C SER A 344 -10.15 -18.23 -12.54
N ILE A 345 -10.22 -17.00 -13.02
CA ILE A 345 -9.11 -16.04 -12.96
C ILE A 345 -9.18 -15.24 -11.66
N PRO A 346 -8.07 -15.04 -10.94
CA PRO A 346 -8.03 -14.26 -9.71
C PRO A 346 -8.59 -12.84 -9.88
N HIS A 347 -9.06 -12.26 -8.77
CA HIS A 347 -9.53 -10.87 -8.73
C HIS A 347 -8.46 -9.92 -9.30
N GLY A 348 -8.88 -8.96 -10.14
CA GLY A 348 -8.02 -7.95 -10.74
C GLY A 348 -7.12 -8.44 -11.89
N ALA A 349 -7.12 -9.74 -12.21
CA ALA A 349 -6.47 -10.31 -13.38
C ALA A 349 -7.48 -10.57 -14.50
N PHE A 350 -6.99 -10.52 -15.75
CA PHE A 350 -7.76 -10.82 -16.95
C PHE A 350 -6.89 -11.67 -17.89
N PHE A 351 -7.53 -12.59 -18.59
CA PHE A 351 -6.90 -13.35 -19.64
C PHE A 351 -6.96 -12.55 -20.96
N VAL A 352 -5.87 -12.54 -21.69
CA VAL A 352 -5.80 -11.83 -22.98
C VAL A 352 -5.93 -12.82 -24.12
N VAL A 353 -6.95 -12.65 -24.93
CA VAL A 353 -7.24 -13.50 -26.11
C VAL A 353 -6.73 -12.80 -27.36
N GLY A 354 -6.11 -13.58 -28.28
CA GLY A 354 -5.68 -13.07 -29.57
C GLY A 354 -4.33 -12.36 -29.57
N LYS A 355 -4.13 -11.51 -30.59
CA LYS A 355 -2.83 -10.87 -30.85
C LYS A 355 -2.59 -9.70 -29.91
N ARG A 356 -1.39 -9.65 -29.31
CA ARG A 356 -0.88 -8.53 -28.52
C ARG A 356 -0.06 -7.60 -29.40
N ASN A 357 -0.19 -6.30 -29.20
CA ASN A 357 0.63 -5.28 -29.85
C ASN A 357 1.72 -4.84 -28.86
N TRP A 358 2.98 -5.00 -29.24
CA TRP A 358 4.10 -4.92 -28.32
C TRP A 358 4.88 -3.62 -28.43
N TYR A 359 5.21 -3.05 -27.24
CA TYR A 359 6.26 -2.09 -27.02
C TYR A 359 7.37 -2.80 -26.24
N ARG A 360 8.43 -3.21 -26.94
CA ARG A 360 9.56 -3.91 -26.32
C ARG A 360 10.57 -2.93 -25.71
N ASN A 361 11.21 -3.35 -24.61
CA ASN A 361 12.24 -2.56 -23.92
C ASN A 361 11.77 -1.14 -23.58
N THR A 362 10.52 -0.97 -23.18
CA THR A 362 9.96 0.33 -22.80
C THR A 362 10.68 0.88 -21.56
N PRO A 363 11.28 2.07 -21.62
CA PRO A 363 12.08 2.61 -20.51
C PRO A 363 11.20 2.98 -19.31
N LEU A 364 11.75 2.76 -18.10
CA LEU A 364 11.12 3.16 -16.85
C LEU A 364 11.55 4.56 -16.47
N LYS A 365 10.68 5.54 -16.68
CA LYS A 365 10.93 6.94 -16.35
C LYS A 365 9.60 7.67 -16.16
N ILE A 366 9.53 8.55 -15.17
CA ILE A 366 8.37 9.40 -14.88
C ILE A 366 8.85 10.82 -14.68
N ALA A 367 8.13 11.78 -15.22
CA ALA A 367 8.34 13.19 -14.89
C ALA A 367 7.30 13.65 -13.85
N ILE A 368 7.72 14.57 -12.99
CA ILE A 368 6.84 15.30 -12.08
C ILE A 368 7.07 16.79 -12.32
N GLY A 369 6.03 17.49 -12.69
CA GLY A 369 6.03 18.90 -13.00
C GLY A 369 5.21 19.72 -12.01
N LEU A 370 5.48 21.01 -11.97
CA LEU A 370 4.75 21.99 -11.20
C LEU A 370 4.08 22.99 -12.16
N ILE A 371 2.78 23.13 -12.05
CA ILE A 371 1.97 24.13 -12.74
C ILE A 371 1.77 25.29 -11.77
N LEU A 372 2.07 26.51 -12.24
CA LEU A 372 2.04 27.75 -11.47
C LEU A 372 0.95 28.71 -11.98
N ASP A 373 -0.25 28.18 -12.20
CA ASP A 373 -1.41 28.98 -12.58
C ASP A 373 -2.08 29.61 -11.34
N ASP A 374 -3.35 29.98 -11.43
CA ASP A 374 -4.13 30.53 -10.31
C ASP A 374 -4.13 29.60 -9.11
N GLU A 375 -4.21 28.29 -9.32
CA GLU A 375 -4.01 27.25 -8.33
C GLU A 375 -2.73 26.47 -8.65
N THR A 376 -1.75 26.55 -7.76
CA THR A 376 -0.50 25.77 -7.90
C THR A 376 -0.77 24.28 -7.69
N SER A 377 -0.43 23.44 -8.67
CA SER A 377 -0.66 22.00 -8.64
C SER A 377 0.51 21.20 -9.20
N PHE A 378 0.63 19.93 -8.78
CA PHE A 378 1.58 19.00 -9.37
C PHE A 378 0.92 18.16 -10.47
N VAL A 379 1.69 17.85 -11.49
CA VAL A 379 1.34 16.89 -12.54
C VAL A 379 2.42 15.82 -12.63
N GLY A 380 2.03 14.60 -12.96
CA GLY A 380 2.98 13.51 -13.12
C GLY A 380 2.57 12.57 -14.25
N GLY A 381 3.55 11.99 -14.91
CA GLY A 381 3.32 11.10 -16.04
C GLY A 381 4.59 10.88 -16.88
N PRO A 382 4.45 10.32 -18.08
CA PRO A 382 5.54 10.26 -19.07
C PRO A 382 6.13 11.65 -19.33
N ILE A 383 7.41 11.67 -19.71
CA ILE A 383 8.14 12.94 -19.83
C ILE A 383 7.46 13.89 -20.82
N ASP A 384 7.02 13.38 -21.98
CA ASP A 384 6.46 14.21 -23.04
C ASP A 384 5.10 14.79 -22.63
N SER A 385 4.27 14.04 -21.91
CA SER A 385 2.99 14.51 -21.36
C SER A 385 3.17 15.64 -20.32
N VAL A 386 4.20 15.54 -19.48
CA VAL A 386 4.49 16.59 -18.47
C VAL A 386 5.10 17.83 -19.13
N LYS A 387 5.99 17.64 -20.09
CA LYS A 387 6.59 18.76 -20.88
C LYS A 387 5.56 19.57 -21.63
N ALA A 388 4.49 18.96 -22.13
CA ALA A 388 3.40 19.66 -22.79
C ALA A 388 2.66 20.61 -21.85
N LYS A 389 2.67 20.35 -20.54
CA LYS A 389 1.93 21.12 -19.53
C LYS A 389 2.77 22.12 -18.76
N THR A 390 4.05 21.84 -18.54
CA THR A 390 4.93 22.73 -17.77
C THR A 390 6.39 22.61 -18.18
N LYS A 391 7.10 23.72 -18.06
CA LYS A 391 8.55 23.77 -18.23
C LYS A 391 9.32 23.46 -16.95
N THR A 392 8.64 23.46 -15.81
CA THR A 392 9.22 23.21 -14.48
C THR A 392 8.93 21.77 -14.05
N TYR A 393 9.83 20.87 -14.35
CA TYR A 393 9.68 19.44 -14.02
C TYR A 393 11.02 18.80 -13.67
N ILE A 394 10.95 17.66 -13.04
CA ILE A 394 12.06 16.71 -12.80
C ILE A 394 11.74 15.37 -13.41
N VAL A 395 12.75 14.57 -13.68
CA VAL A 395 12.60 13.19 -14.14
C VAL A 395 13.05 12.24 -13.04
N LEU A 396 12.22 11.24 -12.77
CA LEU A 396 12.49 10.14 -11.86
C LEU A 396 12.79 8.87 -12.64
N LEU A 397 13.76 8.11 -12.15
CA LEU A 397 14.14 6.78 -12.58
C LEU A 397 13.97 5.80 -11.43
N PRO A 398 13.93 4.48 -11.68
CA PRO A 398 14.07 3.48 -10.62
C PRO A 398 15.31 3.76 -9.77
N GLY A 399 15.22 3.58 -8.44
CA GLY A 399 16.31 3.89 -7.52
C GLY A 399 15.92 3.59 -6.08
N ASP A 400 16.80 3.83 -5.12
CA ASP A 400 16.64 3.35 -3.74
C ASP A 400 16.14 4.39 -2.74
N TYR A 401 16.09 5.67 -3.11
CA TYR A 401 15.50 6.69 -2.25
C TYR A 401 14.00 6.47 -2.11
N GLN A 402 13.46 6.66 -0.90
CA GLN A 402 12.03 6.40 -0.63
C GLN A 402 11.47 7.30 0.48
N GLY A 403 10.14 7.31 0.56
CA GLY A 403 9.43 8.01 1.63
C GLY A 403 9.68 9.52 1.64
N LYS A 404 9.80 10.09 2.84
CA LYS A 404 9.92 11.55 3.04
C LYS A 404 11.19 12.14 2.41
N GLU A 405 12.28 11.39 2.40
CA GLU A 405 13.56 11.81 1.81
C GLU A 405 13.40 12.07 0.30
N LEU A 406 12.85 11.10 -0.44
CA LEU A 406 12.61 11.25 -1.88
C LEU A 406 11.68 12.42 -2.20
N LEU A 407 10.60 12.59 -1.41
CA LEU A 407 9.67 13.71 -1.59
C LEU A 407 10.36 15.07 -1.39
N GLN A 408 11.19 15.18 -0.36
CA GLN A 408 11.96 16.41 -0.09
C GLN A 408 12.99 16.70 -1.20
N MET A 409 13.68 15.66 -1.69
CA MET A 409 14.61 15.80 -2.81
C MET A 409 13.88 16.26 -4.08
N ALA A 410 12.73 15.64 -4.39
CA ALA A 410 11.91 16.03 -5.53
C ALA A 410 11.45 17.49 -5.43
N MET A 411 10.91 17.88 -4.29
CA MET A 411 10.46 19.27 -4.06
C MET A 411 11.61 20.27 -4.19
N ARG A 412 12.77 19.97 -3.58
CA ARG A 412 13.97 20.84 -3.71
C ARG A 412 14.41 20.98 -5.16
N SER A 413 14.44 19.88 -5.93
CA SER A 413 14.88 19.89 -7.33
C SER A 413 13.90 20.66 -8.23
N ILE A 414 12.59 20.54 -8.00
CA ILE A 414 11.57 21.31 -8.71
C ILE A 414 11.71 22.80 -8.37
N THR A 415 11.81 23.14 -7.09
CA THR A 415 11.82 24.53 -6.62
C THR A 415 13.15 25.25 -6.86
N ALA A 416 14.26 24.51 -7.06
CA ALA A 416 15.57 25.10 -7.38
C ALA A 416 15.55 25.96 -8.65
N LYS A 417 14.66 25.66 -9.59
CA LYS A 417 14.50 26.34 -10.88
C LYS A 417 13.56 27.55 -10.82
N LEU A 418 12.91 27.79 -9.68
CA LEU A 418 11.89 28.82 -9.52
C LEU A 418 12.46 30.14 -9.00
N SER A 419 11.84 31.26 -9.36
CA SER A 419 12.06 32.56 -8.74
C SER A 419 11.62 32.54 -7.26
N LYS A 420 12.03 33.56 -6.48
CA LYS A 420 11.64 33.66 -5.07
C LYS A 420 10.12 33.66 -4.89
N GLU A 421 9.41 34.45 -5.70
CA GLU A 421 7.95 34.56 -5.67
C GLU A 421 7.25 33.27 -6.03
N GLN A 422 7.74 32.55 -7.04
CA GLN A 422 7.23 31.23 -7.44
C GLN A 422 7.48 30.16 -6.36
N ARG A 423 8.60 30.23 -5.63
CA ARG A 423 8.88 29.33 -4.50
C ARG A 423 7.89 29.53 -3.34
N GLU A 424 7.51 30.77 -3.06
CA GLU A 424 6.51 31.08 -2.05
C GLU A 424 5.14 30.50 -2.41
N LYS A 425 4.73 30.61 -3.68
CA LYS A 425 3.52 29.96 -4.18
C LYS A 425 3.60 28.44 -4.06
N ALA A 426 4.69 27.83 -4.54
CA ALA A 426 4.91 26.39 -4.46
C ALA A 426 4.94 25.85 -3.02
N GLY A 427 5.42 26.64 -2.06
CA GLY A 427 5.47 26.29 -0.64
C GLY A 427 4.11 26.13 0.02
N LYS A 428 3.04 26.65 -0.58
CA LYS A 428 1.66 26.49 -0.10
C LYS A 428 1.03 25.16 -0.53
N THR A 429 1.64 24.47 -1.50
CA THR A 429 1.13 23.18 -2.01
C THR A 429 1.68 22.01 -1.20
N SER A 430 0.82 21.06 -0.87
CA SER A 430 1.22 19.89 -0.09
C SER A 430 2.23 19.01 -0.83
N ILE A 431 3.38 18.76 -0.21
CA ILE A 431 4.41 17.86 -0.73
C ILE A 431 3.88 16.41 -0.91
N GLU A 432 2.83 16.03 -0.19
CA GLU A 432 2.20 14.71 -0.28
C GLU A 432 1.56 14.47 -1.66
N GLN A 433 1.16 15.52 -2.39
CA GLN A 433 0.65 15.39 -3.76
C GLN A 433 1.69 14.76 -4.71
N ILE A 434 2.98 15.03 -4.51
CA ILE A 434 4.07 14.45 -5.30
C ILE A 434 4.08 12.92 -5.16
N ARG A 435 3.72 12.39 -3.99
CA ARG A 435 3.72 10.95 -3.69
C ARG A 435 2.85 10.15 -4.66
N GLU A 436 1.73 10.70 -5.11
CA GLU A 436 0.80 10.00 -6.00
C GLU A 436 1.43 9.68 -7.36
N PHE A 437 2.40 10.47 -7.79
CA PHE A 437 3.09 10.31 -9.07
C PHE A 437 4.34 9.42 -9.00
N ILE A 438 4.78 9.02 -7.80
CA ILE A 438 5.99 8.19 -7.64
C ILE A 438 5.63 6.70 -7.60
N PRO A 439 6.08 5.90 -8.59
CA PRO A 439 5.84 4.47 -8.56
C PRO A 439 6.45 3.82 -7.30
N TYR A 440 5.67 3.03 -6.57
CA TYR A 440 6.07 2.34 -5.33
C TYR A 440 6.66 3.26 -4.25
N THR A 441 6.44 4.59 -4.33
CA THR A 441 7.04 5.60 -3.44
C THR A 441 8.58 5.51 -3.34
N LYS A 442 9.23 5.03 -4.39
CA LYS A 442 10.66 4.74 -4.47
C LYS A 442 11.21 5.24 -5.81
N GLY A 443 12.47 5.73 -5.84
CA GLY A 443 13.10 6.16 -7.08
C GLY A 443 14.37 6.97 -6.86
N ALA A 444 14.92 7.49 -7.95
CA ALA A 444 16.05 8.42 -7.96
C ALA A 444 15.78 9.58 -8.94
N ILE A 445 16.25 10.77 -8.62
CA ILE A 445 16.12 11.94 -9.50
C ILE A 445 17.22 11.89 -10.54
N ASN A 446 16.85 11.98 -11.82
CA ASN A 446 17.80 12.08 -12.91
C ASN A 446 18.33 13.50 -13.04
N GLN A 447 19.51 13.77 -12.50
CA GLN A 447 20.16 15.09 -12.55
C GLN A 447 20.58 15.52 -13.96
N LYS A 448 20.71 14.59 -14.92
CA LYS A 448 21.15 14.88 -16.30
C LYS A 448 19.98 15.27 -17.23
N ALA A 449 18.75 14.99 -16.86
CA ALA A 449 17.57 15.24 -17.67
C ALA A 449 16.73 16.43 -17.17
N THR A 450 17.27 17.18 -16.22
CA THR A 450 16.61 18.32 -15.59
C THR A 450 17.15 19.65 -16.06
#